data_06eb4508201ac75f7e72853eb2cc6ba0
#
_entry.id   06eb4508201ac75f7e72853eb2cc6ba0
#
_cell.length_a   1.000
_cell.length_b   1.000
_cell.length_c   1.000
_cell.angle_alpha   90.00
_cell.angle_beta   90.00
_cell.angle_gamma   90.00
#
_symmetry.space_group_name_H-M   'P 1'
#
loop_
_entity.id
_entity.type
_entity.pdbx_description
1 polymer ?
#
loop_
_entity_poly.entity_id
_entity_poly.type
_entity_poly.pdbx_seq_one_letter_code
_entity_poly.pdbx_strand_id
1 'polypeptide(L)'
;MKKCMIIAVALAAAAVFAGYAPEVWNIEARKEFASKRFGVFIHWGLYANYAQGEWYLQRGQLDEEAYSRMMYGFCPSCFDAREWVRIVKDAGAKYITITSRHHDGFSLWPTKVDDGYNIANTPFKRDILGELAAACREEGIQLNFYYSLMDWHRMDYPAGFLTKTILNSRERKDDYASYKKFMLGQIAELIDSYRPGIIWFDGEWEHAREIDGKFTRTHDWQLDSIYDFIHERRTLVANNNHQPMREREDIQLFERDLPGENEGGFSKGQPVTLDRPIEQCDVIQKNVWGYKIAEKSFRSAADVVAMVVRAAAKDSNLLMNIGPDGSGQFPAEAVATMAEVGKWFKVNGESVYGTRAGGVGKGKSVVSTRKGADILYLHFLDPAVNVFSFKLEGKVVSSALLDGGKPVDTVLTADGLLTVSLPKTERSNGFGRVVKIRVAD
;
A
#
# COMPACT_ATOMS: atom_id res chain seq x y z
N MET A 1 -2.98 47.28 34.36
CA MET A 1 -3.91 46.11 34.19
C MET A 1 -4.44 45.89 32.77
N LYS A 2 -4.62 46.92 31.91
CA LYS A 2 -5.10 46.74 30.52
C LYS A 2 -4.09 46.14 29.54
N LYS A 3 -2.76 46.29 29.76
CA LYS A 3 -1.72 45.75 28.84
C LYS A 3 -1.48 44.24 28.98
N CYS A 4 -1.70 43.63 30.16
CA CYS A 4 -1.52 42.19 30.35
C CYS A 4 -2.68 41.35 29.75
N MET A 5 -3.89 41.93 29.68
CA MET A 5 -5.05 41.25 29.13
C MET A 5 -4.99 41.14 27.59
N ILE A 6 -4.37 42.11 26.91
CA ILE A 6 -4.23 42.09 25.45
C ILE A 6 -3.20 41.05 25.01
N ILE A 7 -2.11 40.83 25.78
CA ILE A 7 -1.09 39.81 25.46
C ILE A 7 -1.62 38.38 25.66
N ALA A 8 -2.45 38.15 26.67
CA ALA A 8 -3.05 36.83 26.90
C ALA A 8 -4.08 36.47 25.82
N VAL A 9 -4.85 37.43 25.31
CA VAL A 9 -5.81 37.19 24.20
C VAL A 9 -5.09 36.95 22.87
N ALA A 10 -3.96 37.63 22.62
CA ALA A 10 -3.17 37.43 21.41
C ALA A 10 -2.48 36.05 21.38
N LEU A 11 -2.01 35.54 22.53
CA LEU A 11 -1.44 34.20 22.66
C LEU A 11 -2.50 33.09 22.52
N ALA A 12 -3.72 33.28 23.04
CA ALA A 12 -4.82 32.32 22.86
C ALA A 12 -5.34 32.28 21.41
N ALA A 13 -5.37 33.45 20.73
CA ALA A 13 -5.77 33.50 19.32
C ALA A 13 -4.71 32.88 18.38
N ALA A 14 -3.41 32.98 18.69
CA ALA A 14 -2.35 32.36 17.93
C ALA A 14 -2.35 30.81 18.05
N ALA A 15 -2.80 30.27 19.17
CA ALA A 15 -2.91 28.81 19.35
C ALA A 15 -4.07 28.19 18.55
N VAL A 16 -5.08 28.97 18.16
CA VAL A 16 -6.25 28.48 17.41
C VAL A 16 -5.97 28.33 15.90
N PHE A 17 -4.88 28.92 15.40
CA PHE A 17 -4.48 28.85 13.99
C PHE A 17 -3.18 28.07 13.73
N ALA A 18 -2.65 27.36 14.73
CA ALA A 18 -1.53 26.45 14.49
C ALA A 18 -2.08 25.19 13.80
N GLY A 19 -1.81 25.02 12.49
CA GLY A 19 -2.11 23.80 11.73
C GLY A 19 -1.48 22.57 12.42
N TYR A 20 -1.91 21.38 12.04
CA TYR A 20 -1.34 20.13 12.55
C TYR A 20 0.17 20.08 12.29
N ALA A 21 0.95 19.84 13.34
CA ALA A 21 2.40 19.64 13.26
C ALA A 21 2.71 18.20 13.72
N PRO A 22 3.24 17.34 12.84
CA PRO A 22 3.59 15.98 13.22
C PRO A 22 4.77 15.97 14.20
N GLU A 23 4.74 15.04 15.14
CA GLU A 23 5.83 14.80 16.07
C GLU A 23 7.09 14.25 15.36
N VAL A 24 8.26 14.37 15.99
CA VAL A 24 9.54 13.91 15.42
C VAL A 24 9.50 12.42 15.04
N TRP A 25 8.95 11.56 15.92
CA TRP A 25 8.83 10.12 15.63
C TRP A 25 8.03 9.85 14.34
N ASN A 26 6.97 10.62 14.10
CA ASN A 26 6.10 10.47 12.93
C ASN A 26 6.86 10.84 11.66
N ILE A 27 7.62 11.94 11.68
CA ILE A 27 8.47 12.36 10.56
C ILE A 27 9.53 11.32 10.24
N GLU A 28 10.17 10.73 11.26
CA GLU A 28 11.16 9.67 11.09
C GLU A 28 10.56 8.38 10.54
N ALA A 29 9.41 7.95 11.08
CA ALA A 29 8.69 6.77 10.61
C ALA A 29 8.23 6.91 9.15
N ARG A 30 7.74 8.10 8.74
CA ARG A 30 7.42 8.42 7.35
C ARG A 30 8.64 8.28 6.44
N LYS A 31 9.80 8.82 6.83
CA LYS A 31 11.05 8.73 6.06
C LYS A 31 11.51 7.27 5.92
N GLU A 32 11.46 6.52 7.01
CA GLU A 32 11.79 5.10 7.00
C GLU A 32 10.87 4.33 6.05
N PHE A 33 9.55 4.53 6.16
CA PHE A 33 8.58 3.89 5.28
C PHE A 33 8.81 4.23 3.80
N ALA A 34 9.07 5.50 3.47
CA ALA A 34 9.37 5.93 2.11
C ALA A 34 10.61 5.25 1.52
N SER A 35 11.57 4.81 2.35
CA SER A 35 12.79 4.12 1.90
C SER A 35 12.58 2.67 1.49
N LYS A 36 11.49 2.04 1.92
CA LYS A 36 11.20 0.61 1.75
C LYS A 36 10.86 0.23 0.32
N ARG A 37 10.22 1.09 -0.44
CA ARG A 37 9.89 1.02 -1.87
C ARG A 37 9.03 -0.14 -2.32
N PHE A 38 9.09 -1.32 -1.69
CA PHE A 38 8.33 -2.50 -2.10
C PHE A 38 7.75 -3.24 -0.90
N GLY A 39 6.45 -3.51 -0.95
CA GLY A 39 5.70 -4.29 0.01
C GLY A 39 4.71 -5.25 -0.64
N VAL A 40 4.17 -6.17 0.17
CA VAL A 40 3.13 -7.11 -0.25
C VAL A 40 1.85 -6.81 0.52
N PHE A 41 0.76 -6.63 -0.22
CA PHE A 41 -0.59 -6.58 0.31
C PHE A 41 -1.17 -8.01 0.36
N ILE A 42 -1.88 -8.34 1.42
CA ILE A 42 -2.56 -9.64 1.54
C ILE A 42 -4.04 -9.37 1.77
N HIS A 43 -4.85 -9.59 0.74
CA HIS A 43 -6.31 -9.56 0.89
C HIS A 43 -6.80 -10.97 1.20
N TRP A 44 -7.10 -11.22 2.46
CA TRP A 44 -7.54 -12.51 2.94
C TRP A 44 -8.58 -12.38 4.06
N GLY A 45 -9.56 -13.26 4.06
CA GLY A 45 -10.65 -13.27 5.00
C GLY A 45 -11.65 -14.35 4.66
N LEU A 46 -12.83 -14.28 5.23
CA LEU A 46 -13.90 -15.27 5.03
C LEU A 46 -14.26 -15.47 3.56
N TYR A 47 -14.20 -14.41 2.75
CA TYR A 47 -14.46 -14.46 1.30
C TYR A 47 -13.54 -15.39 0.52
N ALA A 48 -12.37 -15.74 1.04
CA ALA A 48 -11.43 -16.65 0.37
C ALA A 48 -12.01 -18.06 0.23
N ASN A 49 -12.89 -18.49 1.14
CA ASN A 49 -13.57 -19.78 1.05
C ASN A 49 -14.49 -19.87 -0.17
N TYR A 50 -15.06 -18.76 -0.61
CA TYR A 50 -15.88 -18.72 -1.83
C TYR A 50 -15.06 -18.70 -3.10
N ALA A 51 -13.80 -18.28 -3.03
CA ALA A 51 -12.90 -18.15 -4.17
C ALA A 51 -13.49 -17.32 -5.33
N GLN A 52 -14.24 -16.25 -5.01
CA GLN A 52 -14.92 -15.35 -5.95
C GLN A 52 -14.46 -13.88 -5.80
N GLY A 53 -13.43 -13.62 -5.00
CA GLY A 53 -12.94 -12.30 -4.67
C GLY A 53 -13.63 -11.70 -3.44
N GLU A 54 -13.06 -10.62 -2.95
CA GLU A 54 -13.43 -9.96 -1.69
C GLU A 54 -14.81 -9.27 -1.71
N TRP A 55 -15.31 -8.96 -2.88
CA TRP A 55 -16.61 -8.31 -3.10
C TRP A 55 -17.77 -9.30 -3.32
N TYR A 56 -17.56 -10.60 -3.10
CA TYR A 56 -18.55 -11.60 -3.49
C TYR A 56 -19.88 -11.47 -2.75
N LEU A 57 -19.88 -11.08 -1.48
CA LEU A 57 -21.10 -10.82 -0.72
C LEU A 57 -21.99 -9.79 -1.45
N GLN A 58 -21.39 -8.67 -1.85
CA GLN A 58 -22.11 -7.57 -2.51
C GLN A 58 -22.45 -7.89 -3.97
N ARG A 59 -21.47 -8.32 -4.78
CA ARG A 59 -21.66 -8.59 -6.21
C ARG A 59 -22.52 -9.80 -6.49
N GLY A 60 -22.47 -10.81 -5.63
CA GLY A 60 -23.30 -12.00 -5.69
C GLY A 60 -24.69 -11.79 -5.11
N GLN A 61 -24.98 -10.60 -4.55
CA GLN A 61 -26.23 -10.29 -3.88
C GLN A 61 -26.63 -11.36 -2.85
N LEU A 62 -25.61 -11.82 -2.07
CA LEU A 62 -25.84 -12.87 -1.10
C LEU A 62 -26.54 -12.30 0.14
N ASP A 63 -27.30 -13.17 0.80
CA ASP A 63 -27.81 -12.88 2.13
C ASP A 63 -26.63 -12.83 3.12
N GLU A 64 -26.52 -11.76 3.87
CA GLU A 64 -25.38 -11.53 4.76
C GLU A 64 -25.38 -12.53 5.94
N GLU A 65 -26.54 -12.92 6.46
CA GLU A 65 -26.63 -13.90 7.54
C GLU A 65 -26.17 -15.30 7.05
N ALA A 66 -26.57 -15.67 5.84
CA ALA A 66 -26.09 -16.91 5.21
C ALA A 66 -24.58 -16.87 4.93
N TYR A 67 -24.08 -15.71 4.45
CA TYR A 67 -22.66 -15.51 4.20
C TYR A 67 -21.84 -15.58 5.49
N SER A 68 -22.23 -14.89 6.55
CA SER A 68 -21.51 -14.88 7.82
C SER A 68 -21.37 -16.26 8.47
N ARG A 69 -22.35 -17.15 8.25
CA ARG A 69 -22.28 -18.55 8.70
C ARG A 69 -21.13 -19.35 8.09
N MET A 70 -20.50 -18.86 6.99
CA MET A 70 -19.30 -19.47 6.44
C MET A 70 -18.15 -19.51 7.44
N MET A 71 -18.16 -18.64 8.47
CA MET A 71 -17.16 -18.68 9.55
C MET A 71 -17.07 -20.05 10.22
N TYR A 72 -18.19 -20.80 10.31
CA TYR A 72 -18.21 -22.15 10.89
C TYR A 72 -17.52 -23.21 10.02
N GLY A 73 -17.20 -22.86 8.76
CA GLY A 73 -16.39 -23.66 7.86
C GLY A 73 -14.99 -23.09 7.61
N PHE A 74 -14.65 -21.93 8.21
CA PHE A 74 -13.35 -21.31 8.01
C PHE A 74 -12.26 -22.03 8.79
N CYS A 75 -11.50 -22.88 8.09
CA CYS A 75 -10.41 -23.68 8.65
C CYS A 75 -9.22 -23.73 7.68
N PRO A 76 -8.45 -22.63 7.54
CA PRO A 76 -7.33 -22.56 6.60
C PRO A 76 -6.14 -23.41 7.08
N SER A 77 -6.24 -24.74 6.91
CA SER A 77 -5.32 -25.73 7.45
C SER A 77 -3.89 -25.63 6.91
N CYS A 78 -3.71 -24.96 5.77
CA CYS A 78 -2.39 -24.76 5.14
C CYS A 78 -1.78 -23.40 5.45
N PHE A 79 -2.40 -22.58 6.32
CA PHE A 79 -1.83 -21.31 6.72
C PHE A 79 -0.55 -21.51 7.52
N ASP A 80 0.53 -20.93 7.05
CA ASP A 80 1.84 -20.83 7.71
C ASP A 80 2.40 -19.43 7.59
N ALA A 81 2.41 -18.70 8.70
CA ALA A 81 2.87 -17.31 8.75
C ALA A 81 4.36 -17.17 8.39
N ARG A 82 5.21 -18.14 8.78
CA ARG A 82 6.64 -18.13 8.46
C ARG A 82 6.88 -18.35 6.98
N GLU A 83 6.12 -19.25 6.37
CA GLU A 83 6.17 -19.48 4.92
C GLU A 83 5.75 -18.22 4.14
N TRP A 84 4.67 -17.55 4.56
CA TRP A 84 4.24 -16.30 3.94
C TRP A 84 5.31 -15.22 4.03
N VAL A 85 5.87 -15.01 5.23
CA VAL A 85 6.91 -14.00 5.43
C VAL A 85 8.19 -14.33 4.65
N ARG A 86 8.56 -15.63 4.57
CA ARG A 86 9.69 -16.09 3.77
C ARG A 86 9.51 -15.77 2.28
N ILE A 87 8.35 -16.11 1.71
CA ILE A 87 8.02 -15.80 0.30
C ILE A 87 8.12 -14.29 0.04
N VAL A 88 7.57 -13.47 0.92
CA VAL A 88 7.59 -12.01 0.81
C VAL A 88 9.01 -11.45 0.91
N LYS A 89 9.78 -11.92 1.88
CA LYS A 89 11.18 -11.50 2.08
C LYS A 89 12.06 -11.91 0.91
N ASP A 90 11.93 -13.16 0.44
CA ASP A 90 12.68 -13.70 -0.69
C ASP A 90 12.38 -12.95 -1.99
N ALA A 91 11.16 -12.44 -2.15
CA ALA A 91 10.78 -11.57 -3.26
C ALA A 91 11.43 -10.16 -3.18
N GLY A 92 12.06 -9.82 -2.06
CA GLY A 92 12.68 -8.51 -1.83
C GLY A 92 11.76 -7.48 -1.17
N ALA A 93 10.52 -7.81 -0.82
CA ALA A 93 9.64 -6.87 -0.14
C ALA A 93 10.13 -6.57 1.30
N LYS A 94 9.81 -5.38 1.80
CA LYS A 94 10.25 -4.85 3.09
C LYS A 94 9.13 -4.72 4.11
N TYR A 95 7.89 -4.87 3.68
CA TYR A 95 6.73 -4.79 4.55
C TYR A 95 5.56 -5.60 4.00
N ILE A 96 4.65 -5.95 4.89
CA ILE A 96 3.38 -6.60 4.60
C ILE A 96 2.27 -5.68 5.11
N THR A 97 1.23 -5.48 4.30
CA THR A 97 -0.07 -4.96 4.74
C THR A 97 -1.09 -6.07 4.58
N ILE A 98 -1.82 -6.47 5.64
CA ILE A 98 -2.85 -7.51 5.58
C ILE A 98 -4.21 -6.95 5.97
N THR A 99 -5.26 -7.40 5.30
CA THR A 99 -6.63 -7.11 5.74
C THR A 99 -6.89 -7.74 7.10
N SER A 100 -6.80 -6.96 8.18
CA SER A 100 -7.20 -7.44 9.51
C SER A 100 -8.70 -7.71 9.55
N ARG A 101 -9.48 -6.84 8.90
CA ARG A 101 -10.91 -6.92 8.68
C ARG A 101 -11.27 -6.19 7.40
N HIS A 102 -11.90 -6.87 6.43
CA HIS A 102 -12.40 -6.27 5.19
C HIS A 102 -13.85 -5.80 5.34
N HIS A 103 -14.50 -5.35 4.29
CA HIS A 103 -15.87 -4.81 4.30
C HIS A 103 -16.93 -5.80 4.81
N ASP A 104 -16.68 -7.11 4.71
CA ASP A 104 -17.56 -8.15 5.24
C ASP A 104 -17.60 -8.22 6.78
N GLY A 105 -16.72 -7.46 7.46
CA GLY A 105 -16.71 -7.33 8.90
C GLY A 105 -16.05 -8.47 9.67
N PHE A 106 -15.55 -9.53 9.00
CA PHE A 106 -14.92 -10.67 9.66
C PHE A 106 -13.50 -10.33 10.15
N SER A 107 -13.25 -10.53 11.43
CA SER A 107 -11.96 -10.21 12.07
C SER A 107 -11.01 -11.40 12.09
N LEU A 108 -9.78 -11.25 11.54
CA LEU A 108 -8.76 -12.32 11.47
C LEU A 108 -7.96 -12.52 12.78
N TRP A 109 -8.34 -11.84 13.85
CA TRP A 109 -7.74 -12.00 15.19
C TRP A 109 -8.84 -12.23 16.24
N PRO A 110 -8.50 -12.79 17.43
CA PRO A 110 -9.46 -13.08 18.49
C PRO A 110 -9.84 -11.79 19.24
N THR A 111 -10.50 -10.86 18.55
CA THR A 111 -10.96 -9.60 19.12
C THR A 111 -11.94 -9.86 20.27
N LYS A 112 -11.90 -8.99 21.30
CA LYS A 112 -12.74 -9.07 22.49
C LYS A 112 -13.85 -8.03 22.49
N VAL A 113 -13.89 -7.17 21.47
CA VAL A 113 -14.84 -6.04 21.41
C VAL A 113 -15.99 -6.25 20.43
N ASP A 114 -15.99 -7.35 19.69
CA ASP A 114 -17.08 -7.70 18.76
C ASP A 114 -18.11 -8.67 19.39
N ASP A 115 -19.11 -9.01 18.59
CA ASP A 115 -20.20 -9.95 18.93
C ASP A 115 -19.87 -11.43 18.62
N GLY A 116 -18.61 -11.72 18.31
CA GLY A 116 -18.14 -13.08 18.01
C GLY A 116 -17.89 -13.35 16.54
N TYR A 117 -18.01 -12.37 15.64
CA TYR A 117 -17.72 -12.53 14.20
C TYR A 117 -16.22 -12.41 13.93
N ASN A 118 -15.46 -13.38 14.43
CA ASN A 118 -14.00 -13.41 14.38
C ASN A 118 -13.42 -14.83 14.35
N ILE A 119 -12.12 -14.91 14.13
CA ILE A 119 -11.37 -16.17 13.97
C ILE A 119 -11.46 -17.11 15.19
N ALA A 120 -11.64 -16.60 16.42
CA ALA A 120 -11.72 -17.43 17.62
C ALA A 120 -12.96 -18.32 17.64
N ASN A 121 -14.01 -17.94 16.93
CA ASN A 121 -15.28 -18.67 16.84
C ASN A 121 -15.38 -19.56 15.59
N THR A 122 -14.29 -19.72 14.83
CA THR A 122 -14.16 -20.65 13.72
C THR A 122 -13.59 -22.00 14.18
N PRO A 123 -13.66 -23.06 13.38
CA PRO A 123 -12.93 -24.30 13.67
C PRO A 123 -11.41 -24.13 13.78
N PHE A 124 -10.84 -23.13 13.11
CA PHE A 124 -9.40 -22.88 13.06
C PHE A 124 -8.83 -22.34 14.38
N LYS A 125 -9.48 -21.38 15.00
CA LYS A 125 -9.18 -20.82 16.35
C LYS A 125 -7.77 -20.29 16.60
N ARG A 126 -6.91 -20.18 15.57
CA ARG A 126 -5.57 -19.62 15.69
C ARG A 126 -5.60 -18.10 15.49
N ASP A 127 -4.72 -17.38 16.16
CA ASP A 127 -4.52 -15.94 15.97
C ASP A 127 -3.61 -15.68 14.76
N ILE A 128 -4.23 -15.53 13.58
CA ILE A 128 -3.52 -15.31 12.32
C ILE A 128 -2.63 -14.08 12.38
N LEU A 129 -3.16 -12.97 12.91
CA LEU A 129 -2.41 -11.72 12.98
C LEU A 129 -1.27 -11.78 13.98
N GLY A 130 -1.46 -12.47 15.10
CA GLY A 130 -0.43 -12.70 16.10
C GLY A 130 0.73 -13.55 15.57
N GLU A 131 0.41 -14.64 14.87
CA GLU A 131 1.43 -15.49 14.24
C GLU A 131 2.19 -14.75 13.12
N LEU A 132 1.48 -13.97 12.30
CA LEU A 132 2.11 -13.17 11.25
C LEU A 132 2.99 -12.07 11.86
N ALA A 133 2.54 -11.40 12.93
CA ALA A 133 3.32 -10.38 13.62
C ALA A 133 4.60 -10.95 14.24
N ALA A 134 4.55 -12.16 14.78
CA ALA A 134 5.73 -12.85 15.30
C ALA A 134 6.72 -13.17 14.18
N ALA A 135 6.28 -13.79 13.09
CA ALA A 135 7.09 -14.12 11.94
C ALA A 135 7.73 -12.87 11.29
N CYS A 136 6.96 -11.79 11.15
CA CYS A 136 7.45 -10.52 10.61
C CYS A 136 8.58 -9.93 11.49
N ARG A 137 8.43 -9.97 12.81
CA ARG A 137 9.48 -9.50 13.74
C ARG A 137 10.77 -10.33 13.64
N GLU A 138 10.64 -11.65 13.57
CA GLU A 138 11.78 -12.57 13.42
C GLU A 138 12.58 -12.26 12.15
N GLU A 139 11.92 -11.90 11.07
CA GLU A 139 12.51 -11.69 9.74
C GLU A 139 12.82 -10.20 9.41
N GLY A 140 12.51 -9.27 10.30
CA GLY A 140 12.73 -7.84 10.10
C GLY A 140 11.83 -7.23 9.01
N ILE A 141 10.64 -7.79 8.80
CA ILE A 141 9.60 -7.28 7.90
C ILE A 141 8.63 -6.42 8.70
N GLN A 142 8.33 -5.20 8.23
CA GLN A 142 7.32 -4.36 8.86
C GLN A 142 5.93 -4.92 8.57
N LEU A 143 5.10 -5.10 9.60
CA LEU A 143 3.70 -5.46 9.47
C LEU A 143 2.82 -4.22 9.57
N ASN A 144 1.81 -4.12 8.71
CA ASN A 144 0.78 -3.09 8.71
C ASN A 144 -0.58 -3.76 8.63
N PHE A 145 -1.62 -3.10 9.16
CA PHE A 145 -2.98 -3.61 9.07
C PHE A 145 -3.86 -2.71 8.22
N TYR A 146 -4.45 -3.29 7.19
CA TYR A 146 -5.63 -2.72 6.55
C TYR A 146 -6.83 -2.91 7.49
N TYR A 147 -7.62 -1.88 7.64
CA TYR A 147 -8.85 -1.89 8.42
C TYR A 147 -9.96 -1.17 7.64
N SER A 148 -11.05 -1.88 7.33
CA SER A 148 -12.19 -1.28 6.65
C SER A 148 -12.98 -0.37 7.59
N LEU A 149 -13.21 0.88 7.17
CA LEU A 149 -14.19 1.77 7.78
C LEU A 149 -15.61 1.30 7.48
N MET A 150 -15.83 0.70 6.30
CA MET A 150 -17.10 0.11 5.88
C MET A 150 -17.30 -1.24 6.58
N ASP A 151 -18.54 -1.54 6.95
CA ASP A 151 -18.92 -2.79 7.60
C ASP A 151 -20.28 -3.28 7.10
N TRP A 152 -20.28 -4.44 6.44
CA TRP A 152 -21.50 -5.05 5.92
C TRP A 152 -22.19 -5.97 6.94
N HIS A 153 -21.59 -6.25 8.08
CA HIS A 153 -22.12 -7.13 9.11
C HIS A 153 -22.81 -6.37 10.23
N ARG A 154 -22.21 -5.28 10.73
CA ARG A 154 -22.69 -4.57 11.92
C ARG A 154 -23.91 -3.70 11.66
N MET A 155 -24.90 -3.81 12.56
CA MET A 155 -26.17 -3.10 12.45
C MET A 155 -26.08 -1.63 12.89
N ASP A 156 -25.06 -1.25 13.67
CA ASP A 156 -24.80 0.11 14.11
C ASP A 156 -23.92 0.90 13.14
N TYR A 157 -23.36 0.25 12.10
CA TYR A 157 -22.62 0.93 11.04
C TYR A 157 -23.53 1.92 10.27
N PRO A 158 -23.11 3.19 10.05
CA PRO A 158 -23.88 4.16 9.29
C PRO A 158 -23.87 3.78 7.80
N ALA A 159 -24.91 3.10 7.31
CA ALA A 159 -24.90 2.55 5.99
C ALA A 159 -24.89 3.61 4.89
N GLY A 160 -23.88 3.56 4.03
CA GLY A 160 -23.83 4.28 2.76
C GLY A 160 -24.65 3.59 1.65
N PHE A 161 -24.40 4.00 0.41
CA PHE A 161 -25.21 3.54 -0.72
C PHE A 161 -25.01 2.06 -1.07
N LEU A 162 -23.80 1.50 -0.91
CA LEU A 162 -23.53 0.09 -1.18
C LEU A 162 -24.02 -0.82 -0.05
N THR A 163 -23.72 -0.47 1.18
CA THR A 163 -24.13 -1.25 2.34
C THR A 163 -25.65 -1.39 2.43
N LYS A 164 -26.41 -0.35 2.05
CA LYS A 164 -27.87 -0.41 1.97
C LYS A 164 -28.38 -1.48 1.00
N THR A 165 -27.63 -1.80 -0.06
CA THR A 165 -28.05 -2.84 -1.01
C THR A 165 -27.86 -4.27 -0.48
N ILE A 166 -26.94 -4.47 0.47
CA ILE A 166 -26.61 -5.77 1.06
C ILE A 166 -27.58 -6.11 2.21
N LEU A 167 -27.94 -5.10 3.00
CA LEU A 167 -28.61 -5.27 4.27
C LEU A 167 -30.12 -4.96 4.20
N ASN A 168 -30.72 -5.05 3.03
CA ASN A 168 -32.17 -4.71 2.79
C ASN A 168 -33.18 -5.43 3.67
N SER A 169 -32.79 -6.51 4.41
CA SER A 169 -33.70 -7.32 5.20
C SER A 169 -33.59 -7.10 6.72
N ARG A 170 -32.66 -6.28 7.21
CA ARG A 170 -32.39 -6.10 8.63
C ARG A 170 -32.78 -4.69 9.12
N GLU A 171 -33.41 -4.60 10.28
CA GLU A 171 -33.58 -3.34 10.99
C GLU A 171 -32.21 -2.79 11.42
N ARG A 172 -31.84 -1.66 10.85
CA ARG A 172 -30.56 -1.00 11.15
C ARG A 172 -30.76 0.05 12.23
N LYS A 173 -29.73 0.19 13.06
CA LYS A 173 -29.72 1.21 14.12
C LYS A 173 -29.03 2.49 13.70
N ASP A 174 -28.13 2.43 12.68
CA ASP A 174 -27.30 3.54 12.21
C ASP A 174 -26.72 4.40 13.37
N ASP A 175 -26.15 3.73 14.38
CA ASP A 175 -25.60 4.36 15.57
C ASP A 175 -24.09 4.50 15.44
N TYR A 176 -23.67 5.61 14.83
CA TYR A 176 -22.24 5.86 14.63
C TYR A 176 -21.43 5.95 15.95
N ALA A 177 -22.02 6.43 17.02
CA ALA A 177 -21.30 6.51 18.30
C ALA A 177 -20.93 5.11 18.81
N SER A 178 -21.87 4.16 18.72
CA SER A 178 -21.65 2.75 19.03
C SER A 178 -20.61 2.14 18.08
N TYR A 179 -20.77 2.32 16.78
CA TYR A 179 -19.83 1.82 15.77
C TYR A 179 -18.42 2.38 15.97
N LYS A 180 -18.27 3.70 16.18
CA LYS A 180 -16.98 4.33 16.46
C LYS A 180 -16.29 3.76 17.69
N LYS A 181 -17.04 3.53 18.77
CA LYS A 181 -16.51 2.92 20.00
C LYS A 181 -15.98 1.51 19.72
N PHE A 182 -16.74 0.70 19.00
CA PHE A 182 -16.31 -0.63 18.55
C PHE A 182 -15.03 -0.56 17.71
N MET A 183 -15.01 0.27 16.67
CA MET A 183 -13.87 0.45 15.78
C MET A 183 -12.60 0.88 16.52
N LEU A 184 -12.69 1.88 17.40
CA LEU A 184 -11.55 2.33 18.21
C LEU A 184 -11.07 1.23 19.17
N GLY A 185 -11.97 0.43 19.72
CA GLY A 185 -11.62 -0.75 20.55
C GLY A 185 -10.81 -1.76 19.75
N GLN A 186 -11.25 -2.11 18.54
CA GLN A 186 -10.52 -3.02 17.65
C GLN A 186 -9.16 -2.45 17.21
N ILE A 187 -9.09 -1.17 16.86
CA ILE A 187 -7.84 -0.50 16.49
C ILE A 187 -6.86 -0.50 17.66
N ALA A 188 -7.33 -0.25 18.89
CA ALA A 188 -6.51 -0.33 20.09
C ALA A 188 -5.94 -1.76 20.28
N GLU A 189 -6.77 -2.80 20.17
CA GLU A 189 -6.31 -4.19 20.26
C GLU A 189 -5.23 -4.50 19.21
N LEU A 190 -5.44 -4.10 17.95
CA LEU A 190 -4.49 -4.32 16.87
C LEU A 190 -3.13 -3.65 17.15
N ILE A 191 -3.14 -2.39 17.59
CA ILE A 191 -1.92 -1.64 17.86
C ILE A 191 -1.22 -2.18 19.10
N ASP A 192 -1.94 -2.33 20.21
CA ASP A 192 -1.37 -2.68 21.50
C ASP A 192 -0.83 -4.13 21.52
N SER A 193 -1.51 -5.07 20.81
CA SER A 193 -1.12 -6.48 20.76
C SER A 193 -0.03 -6.77 19.73
N TYR A 194 -0.11 -6.16 18.55
CA TYR A 194 0.73 -6.57 17.41
C TYR A 194 1.74 -5.53 16.98
N ARG A 195 1.58 -4.26 17.37
CA ARG A 195 2.49 -3.13 17.08
C ARG A 195 2.76 -2.95 15.59
N PRO A 196 1.73 -2.71 14.78
CA PRO A 196 1.89 -2.45 13.36
C PRO A 196 2.58 -1.12 13.12
N GLY A 197 3.22 -0.97 11.96
CA GLY A 197 3.77 0.31 11.53
C GLY A 197 2.70 1.28 11.02
N ILE A 198 1.62 0.77 10.45
CA ILE A 198 0.56 1.56 9.80
C ILE A 198 -0.80 0.93 10.05
N ILE A 199 -1.81 1.76 10.32
CA ILE A 199 -3.21 1.43 10.10
C ILE A 199 -3.62 2.01 8.76
N TRP A 200 -3.99 1.15 7.84
CA TRP A 200 -4.35 1.44 6.47
C TRP A 200 -5.87 1.37 6.29
N PHE A 201 -6.54 2.52 6.25
CA PHE A 201 -8.00 2.59 6.14
C PHE A 201 -8.48 2.49 4.70
N ASP A 202 -9.72 2.01 4.56
CA ASP A 202 -10.46 1.95 3.31
C ASP A 202 -11.97 2.03 3.57
N GLY A 203 -12.75 2.32 2.53
CA GLY A 203 -14.21 2.31 2.62
C GLY A 203 -14.86 3.65 2.97
N GLU A 204 -14.10 4.71 3.28
CA GLU A 204 -14.65 6.05 3.49
C GLU A 204 -15.41 6.55 2.27
N TRP A 205 -14.97 6.20 1.09
CA TRP A 205 -15.54 6.59 -0.19
C TRP A 205 -17.02 6.15 -0.38
N GLU A 206 -17.52 5.19 0.40
CA GLU A 206 -18.95 4.84 0.42
C GLU A 206 -19.83 6.03 0.80
N HIS A 207 -19.33 6.93 1.60
CA HIS A 207 -19.99 8.16 2.07
C HIS A 207 -19.53 9.42 1.32
N ALA A 208 -18.92 9.24 0.17
CA ALA A 208 -18.43 10.31 -0.67
C ALA A 208 -19.15 10.29 -2.02
N ARG A 209 -19.82 11.38 -2.38
CA ARG A 209 -20.54 11.50 -3.65
C ARG A 209 -20.24 12.82 -4.32
N GLU A 210 -20.26 12.81 -5.63
CA GLU A 210 -20.37 14.02 -6.43
C GLU A 210 -21.85 14.46 -6.48
N ILE A 211 -22.15 15.62 -5.90
CA ILE A 211 -23.47 16.23 -5.91
C ILE A 211 -23.31 17.61 -6.55
N ASP A 212 -24.00 17.85 -7.66
CA ASP A 212 -23.96 19.12 -8.43
C ASP A 212 -22.52 19.55 -8.80
N GLY A 213 -21.69 18.59 -9.25
CA GLY A 213 -20.32 18.83 -9.64
C GLY A 213 -19.37 19.11 -8.45
N LYS A 214 -19.85 18.91 -7.23
CA LYS A 214 -19.05 19.05 -6.01
C LYS A 214 -18.95 17.73 -5.28
N PHE A 215 -17.72 17.39 -4.89
CA PHE A 215 -17.48 16.29 -3.98
C PHE A 215 -18.08 16.60 -2.60
N THR A 216 -19.00 15.74 -2.15
CA THR A 216 -19.72 15.92 -0.88
C THR A 216 -19.59 14.66 -0.03
N ARG A 217 -19.16 14.83 1.22
CA ARG A 217 -19.21 13.78 2.23
C ARG A 217 -20.59 13.76 2.87
N THR A 218 -21.22 12.60 2.89
CA THR A 218 -22.56 12.41 3.45
C THR A 218 -22.53 11.92 4.89
N HIS A 219 -21.35 11.61 5.42
CA HIS A 219 -21.13 11.19 6.81
C HIS A 219 -19.85 11.82 7.35
N ASP A 220 -19.89 12.30 8.60
CA ASP A 220 -18.71 12.79 9.31
C ASP A 220 -18.09 11.66 10.15
N TRP A 221 -17.00 11.08 9.65
CA TRP A 221 -16.24 10.05 10.34
C TRP A 221 -15.44 10.56 11.54
N GLN A 222 -15.31 11.88 11.71
CA GLN A 222 -14.46 12.50 12.72
C GLN A 222 -13.03 11.95 12.67
N LEU A 223 -12.48 11.80 11.46
CA LEU A 223 -11.21 11.10 11.20
C LEU A 223 -10.04 11.74 11.92
N ASP A 224 -10.03 13.05 12.10
CA ASP A 224 -8.95 13.72 12.83
C ASP A 224 -8.79 13.15 14.24
N SER A 225 -9.90 12.90 14.95
CA SER A 225 -9.87 12.31 16.29
C SER A 225 -9.47 10.82 16.31
N ILE A 226 -9.76 10.11 15.21
CA ILE A 226 -9.33 8.71 15.04
C ILE A 226 -7.83 8.67 14.75
N TYR A 227 -7.34 9.57 13.90
CA TYR A 227 -5.91 9.65 13.57
C TYR A 227 -5.08 10.09 14.78
N ASP A 228 -5.54 11.09 15.56
CA ASP A 228 -4.89 11.48 16.81
C ASP A 228 -4.81 10.29 17.80
N PHE A 229 -5.87 9.51 17.95
CA PHE A 229 -5.90 8.30 18.78
C PHE A 229 -4.86 7.24 18.35
N ILE A 230 -4.62 7.11 17.04
CA ILE A 230 -3.62 6.18 16.46
C ILE A 230 -2.21 6.77 16.65
N HIS A 231 -2.03 8.06 16.40
CA HIS A 231 -0.73 8.75 16.57
C HIS A 231 -0.25 8.74 18.04
N GLU A 232 -1.15 8.88 19.01
CA GLU A 232 -0.82 8.70 20.44
C GLU A 232 -0.18 7.34 20.75
N ARG A 233 -0.46 6.32 19.91
CA ARG A 233 0.12 4.98 19.97
C ARG A 233 1.31 4.76 19.05
N ARG A 234 1.85 5.84 18.48
CA ARG A 234 3.02 5.85 17.58
C ARG A 234 2.87 4.93 16.38
N THR A 235 1.70 4.94 15.76
CA THR A 235 1.39 4.19 14.54
C THR A 235 1.02 5.19 13.44
N LEU A 236 1.50 4.98 12.22
CA LEU A 236 1.18 5.82 11.06
C LEU A 236 -0.24 5.50 10.54
N VAL A 237 -0.80 6.46 9.81
CA VAL A 237 -2.13 6.36 9.20
C VAL A 237 -2.05 6.56 7.70
N ALA A 238 -2.73 5.68 6.96
CA ALA A 238 -3.03 5.83 5.55
C ALA A 238 -4.53 5.64 5.32
N ASN A 239 -5.12 6.32 4.33
CA ASN A 239 -6.54 6.18 4.03
C ASN A 239 -6.80 6.18 2.52
N ASN A 240 -7.32 5.06 2.00
CA ASN A 240 -7.72 4.91 0.61
C ASN A 240 -9.11 5.50 0.39
N ASN A 241 -9.21 6.81 0.35
CA ASN A 241 -10.47 7.54 0.23
C ASN A 241 -10.72 8.10 -1.17
N HIS A 242 -9.79 7.89 -2.11
CA HIS A 242 -9.82 8.40 -3.49
C HIS A 242 -9.98 9.93 -3.57
N GLN A 243 -9.52 10.65 -2.55
CA GLN A 243 -9.67 12.10 -2.38
C GLN A 243 -8.34 12.75 -2.01
N PRO A 244 -8.26 14.08 -2.10
CA PRO A 244 -7.11 14.80 -1.59
C PRO A 244 -6.80 14.40 -0.14
N MET A 245 -5.52 14.17 0.11
CA MET A 245 -4.99 13.77 1.40
C MET A 245 -5.37 14.78 2.50
N ARG A 246 -5.71 14.28 3.69
CA ARG A 246 -5.95 15.12 4.87
C ARG A 246 -4.64 15.48 5.57
N GLU A 247 -4.69 16.53 6.35
CA GLU A 247 -3.52 17.07 7.05
C GLU A 247 -2.86 16.05 8.02
N ARG A 248 -3.67 15.20 8.68
CA ARG A 248 -3.20 14.19 9.63
C ARG A 248 -2.89 12.82 9.01
N GLU A 249 -3.14 12.64 7.74
CA GLU A 249 -2.73 11.42 7.04
C GLU A 249 -1.22 11.40 6.81
N ASP A 250 -0.60 10.25 6.98
CA ASP A 250 0.85 10.11 6.91
C ASP A 250 1.36 9.66 5.55
N ILE A 251 0.52 8.96 4.80
CA ILE A 251 0.88 8.33 3.53
C ILE A 251 -0.21 8.62 2.52
N GLN A 252 0.17 9.17 1.37
CA GLN A 252 -0.75 9.36 0.25
C GLN A 252 -0.88 8.07 -0.56
N LEU A 253 -2.11 7.65 -0.82
CA LEU A 253 -2.41 6.41 -1.51
C LEU A 253 -2.90 6.64 -2.93
N PHE A 254 -2.45 5.76 -3.85
CA PHE A 254 -2.89 5.70 -5.24
C PHE A 254 -3.26 4.26 -5.57
N GLU A 255 -4.56 3.98 -5.73
CA GLU A 255 -5.02 2.65 -6.09
C GLU A 255 -4.98 2.48 -7.61
N ARG A 256 -4.18 1.49 -8.06
CA ARG A 256 -3.99 1.10 -9.48
C ARG A 256 -3.46 2.20 -10.41
N ASP A 257 -3.04 3.34 -9.87
CA ASP A 257 -2.43 4.44 -10.61
C ASP A 257 -1.04 4.77 -10.07
N LEU A 258 -0.17 5.26 -10.92
CA LEU A 258 1.07 5.91 -10.49
C LEU A 258 0.78 7.36 -10.09
N PRO A 259 1.54 7.91 -9.13
CA PRO A 259 1.41 9.32 -8.76
C PRO A 259 1.46 10.26 -9.97
N GLY A 260 0.42 11.09 -10.11
CA GLY A 260 0.28 12.04 -11.21
C GLY A 260 -0.17 11.44 -12.55
N GLU A 261 -0.45 10.15 -12.62
CA GLU A 261 -1.10 9.48 -13.74
C GLU A 261 -2.56 9.17 -13.37
N ASN A 262 -3.43 9.09 -14.35
CA ASN A 262 -4.85 8.73 -14.16
C ASN A 262 -5.27 7.83 -15.31
N GLU A 263 -4.64 6.64 -15.38
CA GLU A 263 -4.76 5.73 -16.52
C GLU A 263 -5.79 4.61 -16.30
N GLY A 264 -5.99 4.15 -15.11
CA GLY A 264 -6.84 2.99 -14.90
C GLY A 264 -7.36 2.82 -13.48
N GLY A 265 -7.06 3.76 -12.61
CA GLY A 265 -7.40 3.70 -11.22
C GLY A 265 -8.45 4.71 -10.76
N PHE A 266 -8.40 5.01 -9.50
CA PHE A 266 -9.38 5.85 -8.82
C PHE A 266 -8.83 7.24 -8.47
N SER A 267 -7.61 7.58 -8.92
CA SER A 267 -6.90 8.81 -8.53
C SER A 267 -7.51 10.09 -9.10
N LYS A 268 -8.18 10.04 -10.26
CA LYS A 268 -8.93 11.14 -10.90
C LYS A 268 -8.28 12.53 -10.81
N GLY A 269 -6.97 12.60 -11.07
CA GLY A 269 -6.24 13.86 -10.99
C GLY A 269 -5.93 14.34 -9.57
N GLN A 270 -5.95 13.45 -8.58
CA GLN A 270 -5.51 13.74 -7.21
C GLN A 270 -4.11 14.38 -7.23
N PRO A 271 -3.93 15.56 -6.60
CA PRO A 271 -2.63 16.22 -6.56
C PRO A 271 -1.63 15.37 -5.76
N VAL A 272 -0.40 15.30 -6.25
CA VAL A 272 0.70 14.59 -5.59
C VAL A 272 1.27 15.48 -4.48
N THR A 273 1.35 14.98 -3.25
CA THR A 273 2.02 15.67 -2.15
C THR A 273 3.53 15.45 -2.26
N LEU A 274 4.32 16.47 -1.85
CA LEU A 274 5.78 16.39 -1.86
C LEU A 274 6.39 16.18 -0.47
N ASP A 275 5.59 16.31 0.58
CA ASP A 275 6.01 16.29 1.98
C ASP A 275 5.66 14.99 2.72
N ARG A 276 5.00 14.07 2.04
CA ARG A 276 4.54 12.78 2.58
C ARG A 276 5.05 11.60 1.75
N PRO A 277 5.23 10.42 2.36
CA PRO A 277 5.38 9.18 1.61
C PRO A 277 4.19 8.94 0.71
N ILE A 278 4.47 8.31 -0.42
CA ILE A 278 3.45 7.91 -1.39
C ILE A 278 3.48 6.40 -1.53
N GLU A 279 2.32 5.78 -1.62
CA GLU A 279 2.18 4.37 -1.90
C GLU A 279 1.16 4.13 -3.01
N GLN A 280 1.58 3.39 -4.03
CA GLN A 280 0.68 2.81 -5.02
C GLN A 280 0.36 1.38 -4.61
N CYS A 281 -0.91 0.96 -4.68
CA CYS A 281 -1.27 -0.44 -4.54
C CYS A 281 -1.85 -1.01 -5.86
N ASP A 282 -1.53 -2.28 -6.14
CA ASP A 282 -2.01 -3.00 -7.32
C ASP A 282 -2.00 -4.52 -7.06
N VAL A 283 -2.53 -5.32 -7.98
CA VAL A 283 -2.79 -6.74 -7.82
C VAL A 283 -1.92 -7.61 -8.73
N ILE A 284 -1.48 -8.78 -8.23
CA ILE A 284 -0.74 -9.77 -9.03
C ILE A 284 -1.70 -10.68 -9.80
N GLN A 285 -2.78 -11.17 -9.18
CA GLN A 285 -3.90 -11.82 -9.86
C GLN A 285 -4.78 -10.70 -10.43
N LYS A 286 -4.83 -10.57 -11.76
CA LYS A 286 -5.44 -9.41 -12.41
C LYS A 286 -6.90 -9.25 -12.03
N ASN A 287 -7.35 -8.00 -11.90
CA ASN A 287 -8.74 -7.59 -11.67
C ASN A 287 -9.36 -7.92 -10.30
N VAL A 288 -8.64 -8.57 -9.38
CA VAL A 288 -9.17 -8.98 -8.07
C VAL A 288 -8.15 -8.72 -6.95
N TRP A 289 -8.64 -8.40 -5.75
CA TRP A 289 -7.82 -8.28 -4.55
C TRP A 289 -7.82 -9.61 -3.79
N GLY A 290 -8.97 -10.13 -3.40
CA GLY A 290 -9.12 -11.47 -2.83
C GLY A 290 -9.04 -12.57 -3.90
N TYR A 291 -8.65 -13.77 -3.52
CA TYR A 291 -8.52 -14.90 -4.44
C TYR A 291 -9.80 -15.17 -5.24
N LYS A 292 -9.65 -15.32 -6.56
CA LYS A 292 -10.74 -15.70 -7.45
C LYS A 292 -10.33 -16.87 -8.35
N ILE A 293 -10.93 -18.03 -8.15
CA ILE A 293 -10.57 -19.25 -8.85
C ILE A 293 -10.77 -19.18 -10.37
N ALA A 294 -11.75 -18.39 -10.82
CA ALA A 294 -12.03 -18.19 -12.24
C ALA A 294 -11.04 -17.26 -12.95
N GLU A 295 -10.34 -16.38 -12.22
CA GLU A 295 -9.34 -15.47 -12.80
C GLU A 295 -8.00 -16.22 -12.94
N LYS A 296 -7.57 -16.47 -14.17
CA LYS A 296 -6.34 -17.20 -14.48
C LYS A 296 -5.19 -16.31 -14.92
N SER A 297 -5.44 -15.00 -15.01
CA SER A 297 -4.43 -14.05 -15.48
C SER A 297 -3.63 -13.50 -14.29
N PHE A 298 -2.33 -13.75 -14.30
CA PHE A 298 -1.38 -13.20 -13.34
C PHE A 298 -0.42 -12.25 -14.04
N ARG A 299 0.10 -11.27 -13.30
CA ARG A 299 1.17 -10.42 -13.80
C ARG A 299 2.46 -11.22 -13.89
N SER A 300 3.23 -10.98 -14.94
CA SER A 300 4.58 -11.54 -15.06
C SER A 300 5.53 -10.87 -14.05
N ALA A 301 6.63 -11.52 -13.76
CA ALA A 301 7.68 -10.94 -12.91
C ALA A 301 8.27 -9.63 -13.53
N ALA A 302 8.37 -9.57 -14.86
CA ALA A 302 8.79 -8.36 -15.56
C ALA A 302 7.81 -7.20 -15.35
N ASP A 303 6.49 -7.46 -15.37
CA ASP A 303 5.48 -6.45 -15.09
C ASP A 303 5.63 -5.93 -13.65
N VAL A 304 5.78 -6.82 -12.66
CA VAL A 304 5.94 -6.45 -11.24
C VAL A 304 7.20 -5.61 -11.04
N VAL A 305 8.34 -6.03 -11.60
CA VAL A 305 9.60 -5.27 -11.53
C VAL A 305 9.44 -3.88 -12.17
N ALA A 306 8.82 -3.81 -13.36
CA ALA A 306 8.59 -2.54 -14.03
C ALA A 306 7.69 -1.61 -13.18
N MET A 307 6.68 -2.16 -12.50
CA MET A 307 5.80 -1.39 -11.61
C MET A 307 6.56 -0.85 -10.40
N VAL A 308 7.38 -1.68 -9.72
CA VAL A 308 8.21 -1.23 -8.58
C VAL A 308 9.16 -0.11 -9.00
N VAL A 309 9.85 -0.30 -10.11
CA VAL A 309 10.83 0.67 -10.61
C VAL A 309 10.17 1.99 -11.02
N ARG A 310 9.02 1.91 -11.69
CA ARG A 310 8.24 3.10 -12.07
C ARG A 310 7.68 3.84 -10.85
N ALA A 311 7.22 3.11 -9.84
CA ALA A 311 6.80 3.70 -8.57
C ALA A 311 7.98 4.41 -7.88
N ALA A 312 9.13 3.74 -7.76
CA ALA A 312 10.34 4.32 -7.18
C ALA A 312 10.82 5.58 -7.92
N ALA A 313 10.71 5.61 -9.26
CA ALA A 313 11.01 6.78 -10.09
C ALA A 313 10.02 7.96 -9.89
N LYS A 314 8.92 7.73 -9.20
CA LYS A 314 7.92 8.73 -8.76
C LYS A 314 7.96 8.98 -7.26
N ASP A 315 9.01 8.57 -6.56
CA ASP A 315 9.14 8.60 -5.11
C ASP A 315 8.07 7.82 -4.35
N SER A 316 7.39 6.88 -5.01
CA SER A 316 6.33 6.05 -4.44
C SER A 316 6.85 4.66 -4.04
N ASN A 317 6.25 4.09 -3.01
CA ASN A 317 6.33 2.65 -2.76
C ASN A 317 5.31 1.92 -3.65
N LEU A 318 5.59 0.65 -3.97
CA LEU A 318 4.60 -0.27 -4.53
C LEU A 318 4.18 -1.28 -3.46
N LEU A 319 2.88 -1.41 -3.25
CA LEU A 319 2.23 -2.43 -2.42
C LEU A 319 1.52 -3.41 -3.37
N MET A 320 2.16 -4.57 -3.64
CA MET A 320 1.66 -5.57 -4.59
C MET A 320 0.80 -6.61 -3.87
N ASN A 321 -0.46 -6.72 -4.27
CA ASN A 321 -1.41 -7.61 -3.61
C ASN A 321 -1.33 -9.06 -4.08
N ILE A 322 -1.41 -9.97 -3.10
CA ILE A 322 -1.63 -11.40 -3.27
C ILE A 322 -2.85 -11.80 -2.44
N GLY A 323 -3.83 -12.46 -3.06
CA GLY A 323 -4.98 -13.03 -2.37
C GLY A 323 -4.73 -14.53 -2.10
N PRO A 324 -4.51 -14.98 -0.85
CA PRO A 324 -4.48 -16.40 -0.51
C PRO A 324 -5.84 -17.07 -0.76
N ASP A 325 -5.82 -18.35 -1.05
CA ASP A 325 -7.04 -19.16 -1.16
C ASP A 325 -7.67 -19.48 0.21
N GLY A 326 -8.80 -20.19 0.21
CA GLY A 326 -9.49 -20.57 1.45
C GLY A 326 -8.71 -21.54 2.33
N SER A 327 -7.69 -22.23 1.81
CA SER A 327 -6.81 -23.10 2.59
C SER A 327 -5.70 -22.32 3.31
N GLY A 328 -5.47 -21.06 2.95
CA GLY A 328 -4.39 -20.21 3.46
C GLY A 328 -3.11 -20.26 2.63
N GLN A 329 -3.16 -20.79 1.41
CA GLN A 329 -2.00 -20.83 0.51
C GLN A 329 -2.00 -19.65 -0.47
N PHE A 330 -0.83 -19.10 -0.76
CA PHE A 330 -0.67 -18.22 -1.91
C PHE A 330 -0.83 -19.01 -3.21
N PRO A 331 -1.50 -18.46 -4.25
CA PRO A 331 -1.56 -19.09 -5.56
C PRO A 331 -0.15 -19.39 -6.10
N ALA A 332 0.04 -20.61 -6.65
CA ALA A 332 1.35 -21.07 -7.11
C ALA A 332 1.95 -20.12 -8.18
N GLU A 333 1.11 -19.55 -9.03
CA GLU A 333 1.52 -18.59 -10.07
C GLU A 333 2.06 -17.28 -9.43
N ALA A 334 1.43 -16.81 -8.35
CA ALA A 334 1.90 -15.63 -7.61
C ALA A 334 3.25 -15.94 -6.94
N VAL A 335 3.40 -17.11 -6.29
CA VAL A 335 4.66 -17.54 -5.67
C VAL A 335 5.79 -17.62 -6.70
N ALA A 336 5.53 -18.23 -7.86
CA ALA A 336 6.51 -18.32 -8.94
C ALA A 336 6.93 -16.93 -9.45
N THR A 337 5.96 -16.02 -9.67
CA THR A 337 6.24 -14.64 -10.06
C THR A 337 7.10 -13.93 -9.02
N MET A 338 6.75 -14.03 -7.73
CA MET A 338 7.49 -13.37 -6.66
C MET A 338 8.90 -13.93 -6.49
N ALA A 339 9.13 -15.21 -6.71
CA ALA A 339 10.45 -15.81 -6.71
C ALA A 339 11.37 -15.23 -7.81
N GLU A 340 10.84 -15.04 -9.02
CA GLU A 340 11.58 -14.38 -10.11
C GLU A 340 11.84 -12.89 -9.82
N VAL A 341 10.88 -12.18 -9.25
CA VAL A 341 11.07 -10.79 -8.77
C VAL A 341 12.22 -10.73 -7.77
N GLY A 342 12.28 -11.69 -6.84
CA GLY A 342 13.36 -11.78 -5.85
C GLY A 342 14.74 -11.98 -6.47
N LYS A 343 14.86 -12.78 -7.54
CA LYS A 343 16.13 -12.92 -8.27
C LYS A 343 16.60 -11.59 -8.85
N TRP A 344 15.68 -10.80 -9.40
CA TRP A 344 15.99 -9.46 -9.91
C TRP A 344 16.46 -8.53 -8.78
N PHE A 345 15.78 -8.53 -7.62
CA PHE A 345 16.14 -7.68 -6.50
C PHE A 345 17.50 -8.02 -5.87
N LYS A 346 17.91 -9.30 -5.89
CA LYS A 346 19.24 -9.70 -5.39
C LYS A 346 20.37 -9.00 -6.17
N VAL A 347 20.15 -8.73 -7.45
CA VAL A 347 21.14 -8.06 -8.30
C VAL A 347 20.94 -6.55 -8.33
N ASN A 348 19.68 -6.10 -8.44
CA ASN A 348 19.37 -4.71 -8.77
C ASN A 348 18.78 -3.90 -7.61
N GLY A 349 18.61 -4.48 -6.42
CA GLY A 349 17.90 -3.84 -5.31
C GLY A 349 18.49 -2.51 -4.86
N GLU A 350 19.81 -2.29 -5.01
CA GLU A 350 20.44 -1.00 -4.67
C GLU A 350 19.92 0.16 -5.50
N SER A 351 19.37 -0.12 -6.70
CA SER A 351 18.79 0.90 -7.59
C SER A 351 17.36 1.29 -7.22
N VAL A 352 16.78 0.63 -6.20
CA VAL A 352 15.41 0.83 -5.74
C VAL A 352 15.37 1.28 -4.28
N TYR A 353 15.97 0.51 -3.36
CA TYR A 353 15.89 0.79 -1.93
C TYR A 353 16.68 2.04 -1.53
N GLY A 354 16.04 2.90 -0.73
CA GLY A 354 16.66 4.12 -0.24
C GLY A 354 17.01 5.14 -1.33
N THR A 355 16.44 4.98 -2.53
CA THR A 355 16.59 5.93 -3.63
C THR A 355 15.49 6.99 -3.62
N ARG A 356 15.68 8.02 -4.43
CA ARG A 356 14.69 9.05 -4.77
C ARG A 356 14.46 9.04 -6.28
N ALA A 357 13.42 9.75 -6.75
CA ALA A 357 13.21 9.95 -8.18
C ALA A 357 14.47 10.53 -8.84
N GLY A 358 14.89 9.96 -9.96
CA GLY A 358 16.10 10.37 -10.68
C GLY A 358 15.89 11.61 -11.56
N GLY A 359 14.65 11.95 -11.86
CA GLY A 359 14.27 13.16 -12.61
C GLY A 359 14.41 13.05 -14.13
N VAL A 360 14.95 11.95 -14.66
CA VAL A 360 15.09 11.76 -16.11
C VAL A 360 14.40 10.48 -16.58
N GLY A 361 13.86 10.49 -17.80
CA GLY A 361 13.17 9.33 -18.34
C GLY A 361 12.54 9.58 -19.71
N LYS A 362 12.01 8.50 -20.31
CA LYS A 362 11.26 8.51 -21.57
C LYS A 362 9.99 7.69 -21.41
N GLY A 363 8.94 8.32 -20.89
CA GLY A 363 7.64 7.67 -20.67
C GLY A 363 7.77 6.39 -19.83
N LYS A 364 7.20 5.30 -20.32
CA LYS A 364 7.24 3.98 -19.66
C LYS A 364 8.50 3.16 -20.01
N SER A 365 9.27 3.58 -21.03
CA SER A 365 10.39 2.79 -21.59
C SER A 365 11.69 2.95 -20.80
N VAL A 366 11.98 4.16 -20.32
CA VAL A 366 13.17 4.46 -19.51
C VAL A 366 12.74 5.34 -18.32
N VAL A 367 13.09 4.92 -17.12
CA VAL A 367 12.89 5.71 -15.90
C VAL A 367 14.17 5.75 -15.08
N SER A 368 14.25 6.63 -14.09
CA SER A 368 15.45 6.76 -13.27
C SER A 368 15.15 6.90 -11.79
N THR A 369 16.08 6.38 -11.02
CA THR A 369 16.19 6.60 -9.58
C THR A 369 17.58 7.13 -9.25
N ARG A 370 17.73 7.78 -8.09
CA ARG A 370 19.03 8.30 -7.66
C ARG A 370 19.30 8.03 -6.19
N LYS A 371 20.57 7.86 -5.84
CA LYS A 371 21.04 7.72 -4.47
C LYS A 371 22.09 8.79 -4.18
N GLY A 372 21.75 9.71 -3.27
CA GLY A 372 22.54 10.90 -3.08
C GLY A 372 22.57 11.81 -4.31
N ALA A 373 23.59 12.67 -4.39
CA ALA A 373 23.80 13.55 -5.55
C ALA A 373 24.58 12.86 -6.68
N ASP A 374 25.38 11.85 -6.33
CA ASP A 374 26.46 11.29 -7.15
C ASP A 374 26.11 9.98 -7.88
N ILE A 375 24.98 9.33 -7.58
CA ILE A 375 24.59 8.06 -8.21
C ILE A 375 23.24 8.18 -8.88
N LEU A 376 23.20 7.97 -10.19
CA LEU A 376 21.98 7.87 -10.99
C LEU A 376 21.85 6.43 -11.53
N TYR A 377 20.67 5.85 -11.41
CA TYR A 377 20.32 4.56 -12.02
C TYR A 377 19.33 4.81 -13.15
N LEU A 378 19.67 4.37 -14.37
CA LEU A 378 18.75 4.35 -15.51
C LEU A 378 18.19 2.94 -15.67
N HIS A 379 16.89 2.82 -15.65
CA HIS A 379 16.18 1.57 -15.85
C HIS A 379 15.58 1.55 -17.25
N PHE A 380 16.15 0.73 -18.14
CA PHE A 380 15.66 0.47 -19.48
C PHE A 380 14.63 -0.65 -19.40
N LEU A 381 13.37 -0.31 -19.29
CA LEU A 381 12.26 -1.27 -19.10
C LEU A 381 11.78 -1.86 -20.43
N ASP A 382 11.92 -1.11 -21.52
CA ASP A 382 11.58 -1.58 -22.87
C ASP A 382 12.82 -2.21 -23.52
N PRO A 383 12.80 -3.51 -23.87
CA PRO A 383 13.93 -4.19 -24.48
C PRO A 383 14.30 -3.65 -25.88
N ALA A 384 13.40 -2.94 -26.54
CA ALA A 384 13.67 -2.29 -27.82
C ALA A 384 14.50 -1.00 -27.70
N VAL A 385 14.52 -0.39 -26.52
CA VAL A 385 15.25 0.86 -26.27
C VAL A 385 16.66 0.53 -25.78
N ASN A 386 17.66 0.84 -26.62
CA ASN A 386 19.09 0.60 -26.33
C ASN A 386 19.89 1.90 -26.20
N VAL A 387 19.30 3.04 -26.53
CA VAL A 387 19.95 4.36 -26.45
C VAL A 387 18.99 5.33 -25.79
N PHE A 388 19.51 6.10 -24.84
CA PHE A 388 18.77 7.18 -24.20
C PHE A 388 19.65 8.39 -23.94
N SER A 389 19.15 9.59 -24.27
CA SER A 389 19.87 10.85 -24.09
C SER A 389 19.07 11.79 -23.19
N PHE A 390 19.77 12.48 -22.30
CA PHE A 390 19.18 13.44 -21.36
C PHE A 390 20.20 14.51 -20.95
N LYS A 391 19.75 15.63 -20.44
CA LYS A 391 20.62 16.67 -19.88
C LYS A 391 21.17 16.22 -18.53
N LEU A 392 22.47 16.27 -18.36
CA LEU A 392 23.19 15.98 -17.12
C LEU A 392 24.00 17.21 -16.71
N GLU A 393 23.87 17.59 -15.46
CA GLU A 393 24.78 18.53 -14.82
C GLU A 393 25.94 17.74 -14.18
N GLY A 394 27.20 18.22 -14.37
CA GLY A 394 28.40 17.54 -13.89
C GLY A 394 29.06 16.63 -14.94
N LYS A 395 29.99 15.77 -14.49
CA LYS A 395 30.80 14.86 -15.32
C LYS A 395 30.50 13.41 -14.99
N VAL A 396 30.49 12.55 -16.00
CA VAL A 396 30.41 11.09 -15.80
C VAL A 396 31.77 10.56 -15.34
N VAL A 397 31.80 9.97 -14.14
CA VAL A 397 32.99 9.31 -13.60
C VAL A 397 33.05 7.86 -14.05
N SER A 398 31.91 7.17 -14.05
CA SER A 398 31.79 5.80 -14.53
C SER A 398 30.36 5.47 -14.92
N SER A 399 30.20 4.54 -15.85
CA SER A 399 28.90 3.95 -16.21
C SER A 399 29.06 2.46 -16.47
N ALA A 400 28.17 1.65 -15.84
CA ALA A 400 28.20 0.21 -16.00
C ALA A 400 26.79 -0.37 -15.82
N LEU A 401 26.55 -1.53 -16.43
CA LEU A 401 25.40 -2.36 -16.07
C LEU A 401 25.50 -2.78 -14.60
N LEU A 402 24.41 -2.73 -13.90
CA LEU A 402 24.35 -3.16 -12.50
C LEU A 402 24.50 -4.68 -12.40
N ASP A 403 23.95 -5.40 -13.36
CA ASP A 403 24.14 -6.83 -13.52
C ASP A 403 25.49 -7.09 -14.23
N GLY A 404 26.41 -7.73 -13.50
CA GLY A 404 27.74 -8.13 -13.97
C GLY A 404 28.77 -7.01 -14.15
N GLY A 405 28.42 -5.74 -13.87
CA GLY A 405 29.39 -4.63 -13.83
C GLY A 405 30.02 -4.25 -15.18
N LYS A 406 29.47 -4.72 -16.31
CA LYS A 406 30.01 -4.41 -17.64
C LYS A 406 29.94 -2.91 -17.95
N PRO A 407 31.04 -2.29 -18.42
CA PRO A 407 31.02 -0.89 -18.83
C PRO A 407 29.95 -0.61 -19.89
N VAL A 408 29.32 0.56 -19.79
CA VAL A 408 28.33 1.05 -20.76
C VAL A 408 28.86 2.31 -21.42
N ASP A 409 28.76 2.36 -22.72
CA ASP A 409 29.25 3.51 -23.51
C ASP A 409 28.41 4.76 -23.21
N THR A 410 29.10 5.85 -22.90
CA THR A 410 28.49 7.16 -22.65
C THR A 410 29.24 8.25 -23.44
N VAL A 411 28.46 9.16 -24.00
CA VAL A 411 28.98 10.36 -24.67
C VAL A 411 28.33 11.58 -24.03
N LEU A 412 29.14 12.44 -23.42
CA LEU A 412 28.71 13.73 -22.88
C LEU A 412 29.17 14.85 -23.81
N THR A 413 28.24 15.59 -24.35
CA THR A 413 28.54 16.74 -25.21
C THR A 413 28.86 18.00 -24.39
N ALA A 414 29.50 18.99 -25.03
CA ALA A 414 29.86 20.24 -24.36
C ALA A 414 28.65 21.04 -23.82
N ASP A 415 27.47 20.85 -24.41
CA ASP A 415 26.21 21.47 -23.94
C ASP A 415 25.48 20.62 -22.88
N GLY A 416 26.14 19.58 -22.34
CA GLY A 416 25.64 18.77 -21.24
C GLY A 416 24.63 17.67 -21.62
N LEU A 417 24.52 17.29 -22.90
CA LEU A 417 23.69 16.16 -23.32
C LEU A 417 24.48 14.85 -23.13
N LEU A 418 24.03 14.02 -22.18
CA LEU A 418 24.58 12.68 -22.01
C LEU A 418 23.76 11.68 -22.81
N THR A 419 24.46 10.92 -23.66
CA THR A 419 23.91 9.77 -24.37
C THR A 419 24.48 8.48 -23.78
N VAL A 420 23.60 7.58 -23.40
CA VAL A 420 23.92 6.24 -22.85
C VAL A 420 23.51 5.19 -23.87
N SER A 421 24.48 4.33 -24.28
CA SER A 421 24.27 3.30 -25.29
C SER A 421 24.53 1.92 -24.71
N LEU A 422 23.48 1.09 -24.64
CA LEU A 422 23.59 -0.29 -24.16
C LEU A 422 24.27 -1.19 -25.21
N PRO A 423 25.08 -2.20 -24.80
CA PRO A 423 25.66 -3.17 -25.70
C PRO A 423 24.60 -3.94 -26.51
N LYS A 424 24.79 -4.09 -27.80
CA LYS A 424 23.85 -4.77 -28.71
C LYS A 424 23.71 -6.28 -28.45
N THR A 425 24.70 -6.87 -27.80
CA THR A 425 24.80 -8.33 -27.56
C THR A 425 24.08 -8.78 -26.30
N GLU A 426 23.66 -7.87 -25.46
CA GLU A 426 22.97 -8.22 -24.20
C GLU A 426 21.48 -8.44 -24.48
N ARG A 427 21.07 -9.70 -24.55
CA ARG A 427 19.65 -10.06 -24.51
C ARG A 427 19.14 -9.64 -23.14
N SER A 428 18.07 -8.85 -23.13
CA SER A 428 17.33 -8.60 -21.89
C SER A 428 16.90 -9.95 -21.32
N ASN A 429 17.17 -10.18 -20.04
CA ASN A 429 16.65 -11.34 -19.29
C ASN A 429 15.12 -11.26 -19.04
N GLY A 430 14.42 -10.39 -19.80
CA GLY A 430 12.99 -10.15 -19.68
C GLY A 430 12.62 -9.05 -18.67
N PHE A 431 13.56 -8.62 -17.80
CA PHE A 431 13.28 -7.66 -16.70
C PHE A 431 13.73 -6.21 -16.98
N GLY A 432 14.24 -5.92 -18.15
CA GLY A 432 14.93 -4.66 -18.40
C GLY A 432 16.38 -4.67 -17.92
N ARG A 433 17.08 -3.57 -18.14
CA ARG A 433 18.50 -3.39 -17.82
C ARG A 433 18.70 -2.16 -16.96
N VAL A 434 19.56 -2.25 -15.98
CA VAL A 434 19.85 -1.14 -15.07
C VAL A 434 21.27 -0.67 -15.30
N VAL A 435 21.45 0.61 -15.64
CA VAL A 435 22.76 1.27 -15.76
C VAL A 435 22.98 2.14 -14.54
N LYS A 436 24.07 1.88 -13.81
CA LYS A 436 24.57 2.72 -12.74
C LYS A 436 25.53 3.75 -13.31
N ILE A 437 25.26 5.03 -13.12
CA ILE A 437 26.08 6.15 -13.53
C ILE A 437 26.57 6.87 -12.28
N ARG A 438 27.88 7.00 -12.14
CA ARG A 438 28.49 7.89 -11.14
C ARG A 438 28.78 9.23 -11.76
N VAL A 439 28.38 10.28 -11.06
CA VAL A 439 28.51 11.68 -11.48
C VAL A 439 29.37 12.42 -10.46
N ALA A 440 30.20 13.34 -10.92
CA ALA A 440 30.89 14.34 -10.10
C ALA A 440 30.55 15.73 -10.62
N ASP A 441 30.71 16.76 -9.77
CA ASP A 441 30.52 18.17 -10.10
C ASP A 441 31.45 18.67 -11.20
#